data_fa3403c395e5e7484bd1375295f5166c
#
_entry.id   fa3403c395e5e7484bd1375295f5166c
#
_cell.length_a   1.000
_cell.length_b   1.000
_cell.length_c   1.000
_cell.angle_alpha   90.00
_cell.angle_beta   90.00
_cell.angle_gamma   90.00
#
_symmetry.space_group_name_H-M   'P 1'
#
loop_
_entity.id
_entity.type
_entity.pdbx_description
1 polymer ?
#
loop_
_entity_poly.entity_id
_entity_poly.type
_entity_poly.pdbx_seq_one_letter_code
_entity_poly.pdbx_strand_id
1 'polypeptide(L)'
;MQLIYDTLLTKSEDFEFVPWLAEKFEESTDQKSFTFHLRPGVTFHDGRPLTSADVKYTFASILDPATKSPIRGSVEKIESIETPDPLTVIFRAREPFYTFIGNLPAIGIIPAGAGDENSAAPVGSGPYRFVSYAEGDMVRLEANHAYWAGPPNIPRVNIVVITDNSTRQAALMSGEVDLAYNAQFDPETIRALGFRKDMQVIIGEGASIGYLGCNTSRTSALANVKLRQAVAFGIDREVIIRQLLRSQAREAHAIMPPEHWAFNHNVSLYGHNPERAMQLLDEAGYPDPDGDGPEPRLELSILTSTTQLSRNIASIMQDQLRRVGIRLVLESLETQTLFSRLAQAQYDLYYLIGIGFNQSTDVFQFVYHSRYQNPEFNDTIAKLRSASTPSDMQPMFERIAAILARREYCPSKDVSEMAERAASLDPLREANEKKRIYLRIAELLTDRGGQNRMRYCNPRVDDWIIQAEQAADRASKKELYGNVQKTVSDELPQIYLWYPANVLVARKRVGNIQIEASGSWFFITKLTLEEN
;
A
#
# COMPACT_ATOMS: atom_id res chain seq x y z
N MET A 1 -4.78 0.02 17.63
CA MET A 1 -3.40 -0.44 17.88
C MET A 1 -2.50 0.71 18.35
N GLN A 2 -2.39 1.84 17.63
CA GLN A 2 -1.51 3.00 17.95
C GLN A 2 -1.75 3.66 19.33
N LEU A 3 -2.90 3.48 19.95
CA LEU A 3 -3.20 4.06 21.26
C LEU A 3 -2.78 3.16 22.44
N ILE A 4 -2.65 1.84 22.19
CA ILE A 4 -2.33 0.85 23.23
C ILE A 4 -0.86 0.44 23.18
N TYR A 5 -0.29 0.33 21.98
CA TYR A 5 1.06 -0.18 21.77
C TYR A 5 1.95 0.89 21.16
N ASP A 6 3.17 0.96 21.64
CA ASP A 6 4.25 1.64 20.92
C ASP A 6 4.98 0.69 20.00
N THR A 7 5.66 1.26 19.00
CA THR A 7 6.46 0.58 17.99
C THR A 7 7.92 1.01 18.12
N LEU A 8 8.87 0.25 17.56
CA LEU A 8 10.29 0.65 17.59
C LEU A 8 10.53 2.00 16.91
N LEU A 9 9.91 2.20 15.75
CA LEU A 9 9.97 3.43 14.96
C LEU A 9 8.55 3.92 14.66
N THR A 10 8.41 5.20 14.39
CA THR A 10 7.18 5.82 13.88
C THR A 10 7.45 6.56 12.57
N LYS A 11 6.45 7.26 12.03
CA LYS A 11 6.60 8.10 10.84
C LYS A 11 6.53 9.58 11.22
N SER A 12 7.39 10.38 10.59
CA SER A 12 7.31 11.84 10.63
C SER A 12 6.22 12.38 9.69
N GLU A 13 6.02 13.69 9.67
CA GLU A 13 5.04 14.36 8.79
C GLU A 13 5.37 14.19 7.30
N ASP A 14 6.65 14.05 6.94
CA ASP A 14 7.13 13.78 5.59
C ASP A 14 7.31 12.29 5.27
N PHE A 15 6.72 11.43 6.13
CA PHE A 15 6.69 9.97 6.02
C PHE A 15 8.07 9.28 6.15
N GLU A 16 9.05 9.93 6.77
CA GLU A 16 10.28 9.26 7.17
C GLU A 16 10.08 8.36 8.39
N PHE A 17 10.88 7.31 8.47
CA PHE A 17 10.92 6.47 9.67
C PHE A 17 11.85 7.11 10.70
N VAL A 18 11.27 7.44 11.84
CA VAL A 18 11.97 8.14 12.91
C VAL A 18 11.93 7.35 14.22
N PRO A 19 12.92 7.54 15.09
CA PRO A 19 12.96 6.92 16.42
C PRO A 19 11.66 7.09 17.21
N TRP A 20 11.21 6.01 17.92
CA TRP A 20 10.09 6.04 18.84
C TRP A 20 10.43 5.32 20.14
N LEU A 21 10.10 4.00 20.33
CA LEU A 21 10.64 3.22 21.44
C LEU A 21 12.15 3.06 21.35
N ALA A 22 12.68 2.87 20.15
CA ALA A 22 14.11 3.03 19.93
C ALA A 22 14.44 4.52 19.87
N GLU A 23 15.40 4.99 20.69
CA GLU A 23 15.93 6.35 20.59
C GLU A 23 16.97 6.51 19.49
N LYS A 24 17.56 5.39 19.05
CA LYS A 24 18.55 5.32 17.98
C LYS A 24 18.47 3.95 17.30
N PHE A 25 18.73 3.93 15.99
CA PHE A 25 18.92 2.68 15.26
C PHE A 25 20.03 2.80 14.21
N GLU A 26 20.60 1.69 13.85
CA GLU A 26 21.70 1.56 12.89
C GLU A 26 21.42 0.40 11.94
N GLU A 27 21.70 0.60 10.67
CA GLU A 27 21.57 -0.41 9.62
C GLU A 27 22.96 -0.74 9.05
N SER A 28 23.27 -2.02 8.89
CA SER A 28 24.50 -2.43 8.21
C SER A 28 24.40 -2.12 6.69
N THR A 29 25.54 -1.84 6.07
CA THR A 29 25.61 -1.52 4.63
C THR A 29 25.06 -2.64 3.74
N ASP A 30 25.18 -3.89 4.19
CA ASP A 30 24.65 -5.06 3.47
C ASP A 30 23.17 -5.34 3.76
N GLN A 31 22.50 -4.46 4.54
CA GLN A 31 21.08 -4.57 4.93
C GLN A 31 20.72 -5.93 5.56
N LYS A 32 21.67 -6.52 6.30
CA LYS A 32 21.47 -7.80 7.01
C LYS A 32 21.49 -7.69 8.52
N SER A 33 21.94 -6.56 9.06
CA SER A 33 21.98 -6.32 10.50
C SER A 33 21.36 -4.98 10.83
N PHE A 34 20.43 -4.98 11.82
CA PHE A 34 19.71 -3.80 12.27
C PHE A 34 19.79 -3.74 13.79
N THR A 35 20.43 -2.70 14.32
CA THR A 35 20.62 -2.51 15.76
C THR A 35 19.73 -1.40 16.27
N PHE A 36 18.95 -1.65 17.31
CA PHE A 36 18.06 -0.68 17.95
C PHE A 36 18.45 -0.49 19.41
N HIS A 37 18.56 0.77 19.84
CA HIS A 37 18.79 1.14 21.23
C HIS A 37 17.49 1.68 21.80
N LEU A 38 16.93 0.97 22.78
CA LEU A 38 15.64 1.28 23.38
C LEU A 38 15.75 2.44 24.38
N ARG A 39 14.66 3.19 24.51
CA ARG A 39 14.55 4.23 25.55
C ARG A 39 14.56 3.61 26.94
N PRO A 40 15.39 4.13 27.87
CA PRO A 40 15.34 3.70 29.25
C PRO A 40 14.06 4.19 29.95
N GLY A 41 13.59 3.43 30.94
CA GLY A 41 12.49 3.84 31.82
C GLY A 41 11.09 3.72 31.22
N VAL A 42 10.93 3.18 30.01
CA VAL A 42 9.61 2.85 29.46
C VAL A 42 9.02 1.66 30.20
N THR A 43 7.73 1.75 30.56
CA THR A 43 7.00 0.68 31.25
C THR A 43 5.75 0.29 30.46
N PHE A 44 5.38 -0.98 30.57
CA PHE A 44 4.08 -1.44 30.13
C PHE A 44 2.95 -0.97 31.06
N HIS A 45 1.71 -1.12 30.65
CA HIS A 45 0.52 -0.73 31.40
C HIS A 45 0.38 -1.46 32.76
N ASP A 46 0.97 -2.64 32.89
CA ASP A 46 1.02 -3.42 34.13
C ASP A 46 2.19 -3.03 35.05
N GLY A 47 2.99 -2.02 34.67
CA GLY A 47 4.11 -1.49 35.44
C GLY A 47 5.44 -2.22 35.22
N ARG A 48 5.50 -3.30 34.46
CA ARG A 48 6.77 -3.97 34.11
C ARG A 48 7.61 -3.07 33.21
N PRO A 49 8.95 -3.04 33.38
CA PRO A 49 9.82 -2.33 32.46
C PRO A 49 9.81 -2.99 31.09
N LEU A 50 9.81 -2.17 30.02
CA LEU A 50 9.99 -2.63 28.64
C LEU A 50 11.47 -2.82 28.37
N THR A 51 11.84 -4.00 27.84
CA THR A 51 13.22 -4.39 27.58
C THR A 51 13.38 -5.00 26.19
N SER A 52 14.62 -5.24 25.79
CA SER A 52 14.99 -5.95 24.57
C SER A 52 14.39 -7.36 24.48
N ALA A 53 14.13 -8.00 25.64
CA ALA A 53 13.51 -9.33 25.69
C ALA A 53 12.05 -9.28 25.19
N ASP A 54 11.31 -8.19 25.44
CA ASP A 54 9.94 -8.00 24.97
C ASP A 54 9.88 -7.80 23.46
N VAL A 55 10.82 -7.03 22.92
CA VAL A 55 10.98 -6.89 21.47
C VAL A 55 11.27 -8.24 20.83
N LYS A 56 12.24 -8.99 21.36
CA LYS A 56 12.57 -10.34 20.88
C LYS A 56 11.35 -11.26 20.93
N TYR A 57 10.61 -11.25 22.04
CA TYR A 57 9.40 -12.06 22.20
C TYR A 57 8.34 -11.70 21.17
N THR A 58 8.08 -10.40 20.94
CA THR A 58 7.12 -9.92 19.94
C THR A 58 7.43 -10.47 18.56
N PHE A 59 8.65 -10.29 18.09
CA PHE A 59 9.04 -10.75 16.76
C PHE A 59 9.12 -12.28 16.66
N ALA A 60 9.56 -12.98 17.70
CA ALA A 60 9.55 -14.44 17.74
C ALA A 60 8.12 -14.99 17.65
N SER A 61 7.16 -14.37 18.34
CA SER A 61 5.74 -14.72 18.23
C SER A 61 5.20 -14.55 16.83
N ILE A 62 5.53 -13.46 16.14
CA ILE A 62 5.11 -13.21 14.75
C ILE A 62 5.72 -14.26 13.80
N LEU A 63 6.98 -14.66 14.04
CA LEU A 63 7.69 -15.64 13.22
C LEU A 63 7.21 -17.07 13.45
N ASP A 64 6.65 -17.38 14.64
CA ASP A 64 6.17 -18.72 14.96
C ASP A 64 4.97 -19.10 14.05
N PRO A 65 5.09 -20.20 13.25
CA PRO A 65 3.98 -20.67 12.44
C PRO A 65 2.71 -21.00 13.22
N ALA A 66 2.82 -21.36 14.51
CA ALA A 66 1.68 -21.72 15.35
C ALA A 66 0.77 -20.54 15.62
N THR A 67 1.29 -19.30 15.68
CA THR A 67 0.49 -18.08 15.90
C THR A 67 -0.32 -17.67 14.68
N LYS A 68 -0.01 -18.18 13.49
CA LYS A 68 -0.68 -17.84 12.21
C LYS A 68 -0.75 -16.32 11.99
N SER A 69 0.27 -15.60 12.42
CA SER A 69 0.30 -14.13 12.31
C SER A 69 0.14 -13.67 10.85
N PRO A 70 -0.82 -12.77 10.56
CA PRO A 70 -1.05 -12.26 9.20
C PRO A 70 0.11 -11.40 8.69
N ILE A 71 0.96 -10.88 9.59
CA ILE A 71 2.11 -10.04 9.27
C ILE A 71 3.43 -10.80 9.28
N ARG A 72 3.41 -12.13 9.37
CA ARG A 72 4.62 -12.97 9.39
C ARG A 72 5.51 -12.71 8.17
N GLY A 73 4.93 -12.56 6.98
CA GLY A 73 5.67 -12.27 5.75
C GLY A 73 6.49 -10.97 5.81
N SER A 74 6.06 -10.00 6.65
CA SER A 74 6.78 -8.73 6.82
C SER A 74 8.10 -8.87 7.60
N VAL A 75 8.33 -9.99 8.27
CA VAL A 75 9.51 -10.21 9.13
C VAL A 75 10.19 -11.58 8.88
N GLU A 76 9.72 -12.36 7.93
CA GLU A 76 10.16 -13.74 7.71
C GLU A 76 11.64 -13.91 7.30
N LYS A 77 12.29 -12.82 6.82
CA LYS A 77 13.71 -12.82 6.49
C LYS A 77 14.63 -12.73 7.71
N ILE A 78 14.09 -12.47 8.89
CA ILE A 78 14.86 -12.46 10.14
C ILE A 78 15.32 -13.90 10.43
N GLU A 79 16.62 -14.05 10.64
CA GLU A 79 17.28 -15.31 10.99
C GLU A 79 17.46 -15.43 12.51
N SER A 80 17.90 -14.36 13.15
CA SER A 80 18.12 -14.33 14.60
C SER A 80 17.85 -12.95 15.19
N ILE A 81 17.51 -12.94 16.49
CA ILE A 81 17.29 -11.73 17.30
C ILE A 81 18.14 -11.86 18.56
N GLU A 82 19.13 -10.99 18.67
CA GLU A 82 20.06 -10.92 19.80
C GLU A 82 19.66 -9.79 20.75
N THR A 83 19.82 -10.03 22.04
CA THR A 83 19.53 -9.05 23.10
C THR A 83 20.72 -9.02 24.05
N PRO A 84 21.83 -8.36 23.65
CA PRO A 84 23.08 -8.38 24.42
C PRO A 84 22.94 -7.71 25.79
N ASP A 85 22.00 -6.79 25.92
CA ASP A 85 21.65 -6.12 27.17
C ASP A 85 20.16 -5.74 27.17
N PRO A 86 19.59 -5.24 28.29
CA PRO A 86 18.16 -4.93 28.38
C PRO A 86 17.66 -3.84 27.44
N LEU A 87 18.53 -3.03 26.86
CA LEU A 87 18.14 -1.88 26.00
C LEU A 87 18.64 -2.00 24.56
N THR A 88 19.34 -3.07 24.21
CA THR A 88 19.86 -3.27 22.84
C THR A 88 19.24 -4.50 22.20
N VAL A 89 18.70 -4.32 20.98
CA VAL A 89 18.17 -5.41 20.14
C VAL A 89 18.89 -5.39 18.81
N ILE A 90 19.37 -6.56 18.38
CA ILE A 90 20.03 -6.73 17.08
C ILE A 90 19.25 -7.77 16.28
N PHE A 91 18.71 -7.36 15.14
CA PHE A 91 18.08 -8.25 14.18
C PHE A 91 19.10 -8.65 13.11
N ARG A 92 19.19 -9.94 12.83
CA ARG A 92 20.00 -10.44 11.70
C ARG A 92 19.10 -11.10 10.69
N ALA A 93 19.24 -10.69 9.43
CA ALA A 93 18.51 -11.24 8.32
C ALA A 93 19.40 -12.23 7.54
N ARG A 94 18.82 -13.34 7.05
CA ARG A 94 19.50 -14.33 6.20
C ARG A 94 19.92 -13.78 4.83
N GLU A 95 19.27 -12.72 4.38
CA GLU A 95 19.52 -12.01 3.13
C GLU A 95 19.24 -10.52 3.30
N PRO A 96 19.66 -9.61 2.39
CA PRO A 96 19.36 -8.19 2.48
C PRO A 96 17.86 -7.94 2.66
N PHE A 97 17.50 -7.11 3.67
CA PHE A 97 16.11 -6.89 4.06
C PHE A 97 15.75 -5.40 4.01
N TYR A 98 15.72 -4.84 2.82
CA TYR A 98 15.51 -3.40 2.55
C TYR A 98 14.18 -2.85 3.07
N THR A 99 13.15 -3.69 3.18
CA THR A 99 11.82 -3.28 3.64
C THR A 99 11.62 -3.44 5.16
N PHE A 100 12.63 -3.90 5.91
CA PHE A 100 12.49 -4.19 7.33
C PHE A 100 12.06 -2.97 8.15
N ILE A 101 12.76 -1.85 7.96
CA ILE A 101 12.47 -0.58 8.66
C ILE A 101 11.03 -0.11 8.37
N GLY A 102 10.58 -0.24 7.11
CA GLY A 102 9.24 0.12 6.67
C GLY A 102 8.11 -0.65 7.35
N ASN A 103 8.38 -1.85 7.82
CA ASN A 103 7.40 -2.72 8.48
C ASN A 103 7.24 -2.43 9.98
N LEU A 104 8.25 -1.82 10.62
CA LEU A 104 8.28 -1.62 12.08
C LEU A 104 7.14 -0.74 12.65
N PRO A 105 6.67 0.33 11.98
CA PRO A 105 5.55 1.13 12.49
C PRO A 105 4.20 0.38 12.56
N ALA A 106 4.11 -0.80 11.96
CA ALA A 106 2.94 -1.67 12.05
C ALA A 106 3.03 -2.72 13.17
N ILE A 107 4.17 -2.82 13.86
CA ILE A 107 4.45 -3.86 14.85
C ILE A 107 4.49 -3.25 16.26
N GLY A 108 3.38 -3.38 16.98
CA GLY A 108 3.31 -2.97 18.39
C GLY A 108 4.05 -3.97 19.29
N ILE A 109 4.87 -3.47 20.21
CA ILE A 109 5.64 -4.29 21.14
C ILE A 109 4.73 -4.77 22.27
N ILE A 110 4.74 -6.09 22.52
CA ILE A 110 3.98 -6.75 23.58
C ILE A 110 4.91 -7.29 24.67
N PRO A 111 4.44 -7.42 25.92
CA PRO A 111 5.25 -7.96 27.02
C PRO A 111 5.64 -9.42 26.77
N ALA A 112 6.85 -9.80 27.13
CA ALA A 112 7.32 -11.19 27.07
C ALA A 112 6.42 -12.09 27.94
N GLY A 113 5.99 -13.21 27.34
CA GLY A 113 5.11 -14.18 28.00
C GLY A 113 3.62 -13.78 28.00
N ALA A 114 3.22 -12.74 27.28
CA ALA A 114 1.83 -12.28 27.25
C ALA A 114 0.84 -13.30 26.62
N GLY A 115 1.32 -14.20 25.75
CA GLY A 115 0.51 -15.30 25.17
C GLY A 115 -0.81 -14.86 24.54
N ASP A 116 -1.75 -15.77 24.49
CA ASP A 116 -3.10 -15.51 23.95
C ASP A 116 -3.94 -14.60 24.88
N GLU A 117 -3.57 -14.49 26.15
CA GLU A 117 -4.23 -13.62 27.11
C GLU A 117 -4.16 -12.14 26.70
N ASN A 118 -3.08 -11.73 26.05
CA ASN A 118 -2.93 -10.36 25.53
C ASN A 118 -3.91 -10.05 24.38
N SER A 119 -4.50 -11.04 23.75
CA SER A 119 -5.55 -10.84 22.75
C SER A 119 -6.88 -10.45 23.38
N ALA A 120 -7.18 -10.97 24.57
CA ALA A 120 -8.41 -10.68 25.30
C ALA A 120 -8.29 -9.41 26.17
N ALA A 121 -7.11 -9.16 26.77
CA ALA A 121 -6.83 -8.01 27.62
C ALA A 121 -5.48 -7.37 27.19
N PRO A 122 -5.45 -6.56 26.14
CA PRO A 122 -4.24 -5.99 25.58
C PRO A 122 -3.42 -5.17 26.58
N VAL A 123 -2.18 -5.58 26.83
CA VAL A 123 -1.19 -4.85 27.60
C VAL A 123 -0.12 -4.32 26.65
N GLY A 124 0.01 -3.01 26.56
CA GLY A 124 1.02 -2.32 25.77
C GLY A 124 1.76 -1.29 26.61
N SER A 125 2.55 -0.43 25.96
CA SER A 125 3.28 0.69 26.56
C SER A 125 2.75 2.05 26.12
N GLY A 126 1.69 2.06 25.28
CA GLY A 126 1.16 3.26 24.65
C GLY A 126 0.43 4.24 25.57
N PRO A 127 -0.09 5.34 24.98
CA PRO A 127 -0.70 6.43 25.74
C PRO A 127 -2.02 6.05 26.45
N TYR A 128 -2.69 4.98 26.05
CA TYR A 128 -3.92 4.52 26.67
C TYR A 128 -3.86 3.05 27.03
N ARG A 129 -4.45 2.70 28.18
CA ARG A 129 -4.62 1.34 28.66
C ARG A 129 -5.97 0.79 28.20
N PHE A 130 -5.99 -0.46 27.82
CA PHE A 130 -7.23 -1.20 27.54
C PHE A 130 -8.01 -1.44 28.84
N VAL A 131 -9.31 -1.21 28.79
CA VAL A 131 -10.23 -1.47 29.93
C VAL A 131 -11.18 -2.62 29.61
N SER A 132 -11.86 -2.54 28.46
CA SER A 132 -12.81 -3.57 28.06
C SER A 132 -13.14 -3.49 26.58
N TYR A 133 -13.59 -4.60 26.03
CA TYR A 133 -14.16 -4.72 24.70
C TYR A 133 -15.50 -5.43 24.76
N ALA A 134 -16.52 -4.83 24.17
CA ALA A 134 -17.80 -5.48 23.90
C ALA A 134 -17.88 -5.70 22.37
N GLU A 135 -18.01 -6.97 21.97
CA GLU A 135 -17.98 -7.36 20.56
C GLU A 135 -19.10 -6.67 19.77
N GLY A 136 -18.70 -6.03 18.66
CA GLY A 136 -19.63 -5.27 17.80
C GLY A 136 -20.14 -3.96 18.40
N ASP A 137 -19.65 -3.54 19.57
CA ASP A 137 -20.12 -2.36 20.29
C ASP A 137 -18.98 -1.38 20.54
N MET A 138 -18.13 -1.62 21.56
CA MET A 138 -17.25 -0.58 22.06
C MET A 138 -15.92 -1.12 22.62
N VAL A 139 -14.82 -0.42 22.32
CA VAL A 139 -13.55 -0.53 23.04
C VAL A 139 -13.42 0.64 24.01
N ARG A 140 -13.18 0.36 25.29
CA ARG A 140 -12.94 1.38 26.33
C ARG A 140 -11.48 1.44 26.68
N LEU A 141 -10.95 2.66 26.69
CA LEU A 141 -9.55 2.97 26.98
C LEU A 141 -9.49 4.01 28.10
N GLU A 142 -8.46 3.91 28.95
CA GLU A 142 -8.13 4.91 29.96
C GLU A 142 -6.70 5.46 29.75
N ALA A 143 -6.50 6.74 30.06
CA ALA A 143 -5.21 7.38 29.91
C ALA A 143 -4.11 6.67 30.73
N ASN A 144 -2.97 6.45 30.12
CA ASN A 144 -1.75 6.03 30.78
C ASN A 144 -1.03 7.26 31.34
N HIS A 145 -1.25 7.56 32.62
CA HIS A 145 -0.62 8.71 33.28
C HIS A 145 0.91 8.60 33.41
N ALA A 146 1.46 7.39 33.29
CA ALA A 146 2.89 7.13 33.29
C ALA A 146 3.48 7.02 31.87
N TYR A 147 2.74 7.49 30.84
CA TYR A 147 3.22 7.40 29.47
C TYR A 147 4.52 8.18 29.27
N TRP A 148 5.53 7.55 28.73
CA TRP A 148 6.88 8.08 28.61
C TRP A 148 6.98 9.36 27.75
N ALA A 149 6.09 9.52 26.78
CA ALA A 149 6.03 10.72 25.91
C ALA A 149 5.07 11.80 26.45
N GLY A 150 4.60 11.65 27.69
CA GLY A 150 3.65 12.54 28.35
C GLY A 150 2.22 11.99 28.35
N PRO A 151 1.46 12.19 29.43
CA PRO A 151 0.10 11.66 29.55
C PRO A 151 -0.84 12.31 28.55
N PRO A 152 -1.82 11.56 27.99
CA PRO A 152 -2.86 12.15 27.16
C PRO A 152 -3.76 13.10 27.97
N ASN A 153 -4.30 14.13 27.30
CA ASN A 153 -5.18 15.11 27.95
C ASN A 153 -6.57 14.54 28.25
N ILE A 154 -7.05 13.60 27.42
CA ILE A 154 -8.37 13.00 27.57
C ILE A 154 -8.26 11.76 28.47
N PRO A 155 -8.94 11.72 29.63
CA PRO A 155 -8.76 10.62 30.58
C PRO A 155 -9.39 9.30 30.12
N ARG A 156 -10.42 9.33 29.27
CA ARG A 156 -11.11 8.13 28.75
C ARG A 156 -11.45 8.30 27.29
N VAL A 157 -11.24 7.25 26.50
CA VAL A 157 -11.61 7.18 25.10
C VAL A 157 -12.46 5.93 24.87
N ASN A 158 -13.64 6.14 24.30
CA ASN A 158 -14.54 5.07 23.86
C ASN A 158 -14.52 5.02 22.33
N ILE A 159 -14.09 3.90 21.77
CA ILE A 159 -14.12 3.67 20.32
C ILE A 159 -15.33 2.82 20.00
N VAL A 160 -16.36 3.44 19.40
CA VAL A 160 -17.63 2.79 19.10
C VAL A 160 -17.62 2.26 17.67
N VAL A 161 -18.06 1.03 17.48
CA VAL A 161 -18.15 0.38 16.16
C VAL A 161 -19.55 0.60 15.59
N ILE A 162 -19.68 1.54 14.65
CA ILE A 162 -20.95 1.81 13.95
C ILE A 162 -20.71 1.58 12.45
N THR A 163 -21.28 0.53 11.89
CA THR A 163 -21.07 0.12 10.49
C THR A 163 -21.89 0.92 9.49
N ASP A 164 -23.10 1.34 9.87
CA ASP A 164 -24.01 2.11 9.01
C ASP A 164 -23.72 3.62 9.10
N ASN A 165 -23.64 4.30 7.95
CA ASN A 165 -23.34 5.73 7.85
C ASN A 165 -24.44 6.61 8.44
N SER A 166 -25.72 6.25 8.26
CA SER A 166 -26.84 7.05 8.76
C SER A 166 -26.90 6.96 10.29
N THR A 167 -26.68 5.79 10.85
CA THR A 167 -26.58 5.56 12.31
C THR A 167 -25.39 6.30 12.90
N ARG A 168 -24.23 6.30 12.23
CA ARG A 168 -23.05 7.04 12.67
C ARG A 168 -23.27 8.54 12.65
N GLN A 169 -23.96 9.06 11.61
CA GLN A 169 -24.38 10.46 11.56
C GLN A 169 -25.34 10.81 12.71
N ALA A 170 -26.32 9.97 12.97
CA ALA A 170 -27.27 10.18 14.07
C ALA A 170 -26.57 10.18 15.44
N ALA A 171 -25.63 9.27 15.69
CA ALA A 171 -24.85 9.21 16.93
C ALA A 171 -23.99 10.47 17.14
N LEU A 172 -23.38 11.01 16.08
CA LEU A 172 -22.71 12.32 16.12
C LEU A 172 -23.69 13.47 16.46
N MET A 173 -24.85 13.49 15.80
CA MET A 173 -25.85 14.55 16.00
C MET A 173 -26.48 14.52 17.37
N SER A 174 -26.73 13.35 17.94
CA SER A 174 -27.28 13.17 19.29
C SER A 174 -26.27 13.47 20.40
N GLY A 175 -24.95 13.37 20.10
CA GLY A 175 -23.88 13.49 21.09
C GLY A 175 -23.53 12.16 21.77
N GLU A 176 -23.98 11.05 21.25
CA GLU A 176 -23.56 9.71 21.65
C GLU A 176 -22.08 9.49 21.32
N VAL A 177 -21.59 10.04 20.21
CA VAL A 177 -20.18 10.12 19.88
C VAL A 177 -19.74 11.58 19.68
N ASP A 178 -18.48 11.88 20.02
CA ASP A 178 -17.92 13.23 19.96
C ASP A 178 -17.26 13.55 18.64
N LEU A 179 -16.67 12.56 18.00
CA LEU A 179 -15.96 12.72 16.74
C LEU A 179 -16.06 11.47 15.86
N ALA A 180 -15.94 11.67 14.57
CA ALA A 180 -15.78 10.63 13.56
C ALA A 180 -14.65 11.02 12.62
N TYR A 181 -13.62 10.16 12.52
CA TYR A 181 -12.43 10.38 11.71
C TYR A 181 -12.38 9.41 10.56
N ASN A 182 -12.22 9.93 9.33
CA ASN A 182 -12.23 9.14 8.08
C ASN A 182 -13.40 8.14 8.00
N ALA A 183 -14.55 8.56 8.51
CA ALA A 183 -15.72 7.71 8.72
C ALA A 183 -16.50 7.37 7.44
N GLN A 184 -15.94 7.65 6.28
CA GLN A 184 -16.51 7.39 4.96
C GLN A 184 -17.92 7.99 4.75
N PHE A 185 -18.21 9.12 5.40
CA PHE A 185 -19.39 9.91 5.08
C PHE A 185 -19.32 10.36 3.62
N ASP A 186 -20.48 10.42 2.97
CA ASP A 186 -20.52 11.04 1.66
C ASP A 186 -20.22 12.56 1.76
N PRO A 187 -19.63 13.15 0.71
CA PRO A 187 -19.20 14.56 0.75
C PRO A 187 -20.32 15.56 1.05
N GLU A 188 -21.56 15.25 0.71
CA GLU A 188 -22.71 16.11 0.99
C GLU A 188 -23.09 16.06 2.48
N THR A 189 -23.05 14.89 3.10
CA THR A 189 -23.22 14.73 4.55
C THR A 189 -22.18 15.53 5.32
N ILE A 190 -20.89 15.44 4.93
CA ILE A 190 -19.80 16.20 5.56
C ILE A 190 -20.08 17.71 5.46
N ARG A 191 -20.48 18.18 4.28
CA ARG A 191 -20.84 19.57 4.07
C ARG A 191 -22.02 20.00 4.96
N ALA A 192 -23.07 19.19 5.02
CA ALA A 192 -24.25 19.49 5.85
C ALA A 192 -23.91 19.56 7.34
N LEU A 193 -23.05 18.66 7.84
CA LEU A 193 -22.56 18.68 9.21
C LEU A 193 -21.72 19.95 9.50
N GLY A 194 -20.93 20.41 8.53
CA GLY A 194 -20.14 21.63 8.66
C GLY A 194 -20.94 22.93 8.80
N PHE A 195 -22.21 22.96 8.37
CA PHE A 195 -23.11 24.12 8.56
C PHE A 195 -23.76 24.17 9.95
N ARG A 196 -23.65 23.10 10.74
CA ARG A 196 -24.23 23.06 12.08
C ARG A 196 -23.40 23.88 13.06
N LYS A 197 -24.09 24.64 13.94
CA LYS A 197 -23.42 25.49 14.95
C LYS A 197 -22.71 24.71 16.05
N ASP A 198 -23.16 23.47 16.31
CA ASP A 198 -22.65 22.58 17.35
C ASP A 198 -21.57 21.62 16.84
N MET A 199 -21.26 21.67 15.54
CA MET A 199 -20.29 20.80 14.88
C MET A 199 -19.13 21.60 14.27
N GLN A 200 -18.04 20.90 14.02
CA GLN A 200 -16.91 21.36 13.23
C GLN A 200 -16.44 20.24 12.30
N VAL A 201 -15.99 20.64 11.12
CA VAL A 201 -15.39 19.76 10.12
C VAL A 201 -13.98 20.24 9.88
N ILE A 202 -13.02 19.34 10.08
CA ILE A 202 -11.61 19.56 9.79
C ILE A 202 -11.27 18.71 8.57
N ILE A 203 -10.77 19.36 7.53
CA ILE A 203 -10.31 18.72 6.30
C ILE A 203 -8.82 18.95 6.24
N GLY A 204 -8.05 17.89 6.31
CA GLY A 204 -6.59 17.90 6.22
C GLY A 204 -6.11 17.13 5.01
N GLU A 205 -4.83 17.31 4.70
CA GLU A 205 -4.18 16.55 3.64
C GLU A 205 -4.28 15.04 3.89
N GLY A 206 -4.49 14.26 2.83
CA GLY A 206 -4.52 12.81 2.89
C GLY A 206 -3.45 12.19 2.00
N ALA A 207 -2.90 11.08 2.44
CA ALA A 207 -1.90 10.31 1.68
C ALA A 207 -2.51 9.15 0.88
N SER A 208 -3.78 8.81 1.08
CA SER A 208 -4.46 7.83 0.23
C SER A 208 -4.54 8.31 -1.22
N ILE A 209 -4.66 7.40 -2.18
CA ILE A 209 -4.69 7.76 -3.60
C ILE A 209 -5.81 7.05 -4.34
N GLY A 210 -6.64 7.83 -5.07
CA GLY A 210 -7.58 7.33 -6.06
C GLY A 210 -6.91 7.22 -7.43
N TYR A 211 -7.05 6.07 -8.10
CA TYR A 211 -6.40 5.83 -9.38
C TYR A 211 -7.16 4.85 -10.26
N LEU A 212 -6.90 4.93 -11.56
CA LEU A 212 -7.23 3.88 -12.52
C LEU A 212 -5.98 3.01 -12.75
N GLY A 213 -6.09 1.71 -12.56
CA GLY A 213 -5.08 0.77 -13.01
C GLY A 213 -5.40 0.31 -14.42
N CYS A 214 -4.40 0.30 -15.29
CA CYS A 214 -4.51 -0.14 -16.68
C CYS A 214 -3.95 -1.56 -16.84
N ASN A 215 -4.63 -2.41 -17.56
CA ASN A 215 -4.05 -3.70 -17.97
C ASN A 215 -3.04 -3.47 -19.07
N THR A 216 -1.75 -3.50 -18.74
CA THR A 216 -0.67 -3.27 -19.71
C THR A 216 -0.11 -4.57 -20.30
N SER A 217 -0.79 -5.72 -20.11
CA SER A 217 -0.39 -6.98 -20.74
C SER A 217 -0.37 -6.85 -22.27
N ARG A 218 0.53 -7.59 -22.92
CA ARG A 218 0.73 -7.50 -24.39
C ARG A 218 -0.51 -7.77 -25.22
N THR A 219 -1.48 -8.48 -24.68
CA THR A 219 -2.76 -8.82 -25.34
C THR A 219 -3.85 -7.78 -25.14
N SER A 220 -3.63 -6.80 -24.25
CA SER A 220 -4.57 -5.72 -23.98
C SER A 220 -4.38 -4.56 -24.97
N ALA A 221 -5.47 -3.90 -25.35
CA ALA A 221 -5.41 -2.64 -26.09
C ALA A 221 -4.57 -1.59 -25.33
N LEU A 222 -4.69 -1.58 -24.00
CA LEU A 222 -3.95 -0.69 -23.11
C LEU A 222 -2.45 -1.05 -22.94
N ALA A 223 -1.91 -2.04 -23.67
CA ALA A 223 -0.47 -2.17 -23.87
C ALA A 223 0.12 -0.94 -24.59
N ASN A 224 -0.69 -0.29 -25.45
CA ASN A 224 -0.31 0.95 -26.13
C ASN A 224 -0.38 2.14 -25.16
N VAL A 225 0.78 2.80 -24.92
CA VAL A 225 0.88 3.96 -24.02
C VAL A 225 0.00 5.13 -24.46
N LYS A 226 -0.15 5.35 -25.79
CA LYS A 226 -0.99 6.44 -26.30
C LYS A 226 -2.46 6.29 -25.92
N LEU A 227 -2.97 5.04 -25.86
CA LEU A 227 -4.33 4.80 -25.36
C LEU A 227 -4.47 5.15 -23.88
N ARG A 228 -3.48 4.81 -23.05
CA ARG A 228 -3.49 5.19 -21.63
C ARG A 228 -3.43 6.69 -21.46
N GLN A 229 -2.60 7.38 -22.25
CA GLN A 229 -2.54 8.85 -22.28
C GLN A 229 -3.85 9.47 -22.77
N ALA A 230 -4.50 8.89 -23.79
CA ALA A 230 -5.80 9.36 -24.26
C ALA A 230 -6.86 9.26 -23.15
N VAL A 231 -6.93 8.14 -22.44
CA VAL A 231 -7.81 7.99 -21.26
C VAL A 231 -7.49 9.06 -20.21
N ALA A 232 -6.21 9.33 -19.93
CA ALA A 232 -5.78 10.31 -18.92
C ALA A 232 -6.18 11.75 -19.29
N PHE A 233 -6.03 12.15 -20.56
CA PHE A 233 -6.45 13.46 -21.06
C PHE A 233 -7.97 13.59 -21.21
N GLY A 234 -8.69 12.48 -21.41
CA GLY A 234 -10.15 12.46 -21.55
C GLY A 234 -10.90 12.64 -20.23
N ILE A 235 -10.22 12.47 -19.07
CA ILE A 235 -10.84 12.57 -17.74
C ILE A 235 -10.61 13.96 -17.13
N ASP A 236 -11.71 14.68 -16.87
CA ASP A 236 -11.71 15.91 -16.09
C ASP A 236 -11.78 15.60 -14.59
N ARG A 237 -10.59 15.54 -13.98
CA ARG A 237 -10.43 15.27 -12.54
C ARG A 237 -10.98 16.40 -11.69
N GLU A 238 -10.79 17.65 -12.14
CA GLU A 238 -11.22 18.85 -11.39
C GLU A 238 -12.74 18.89 -11.24
N VAL A 239 -13.48 18.55 -12.29
CA VAL A 239 -14.95 18.47 -12.23
C VAL A 239 -15.40 17.40 -11.23
N ILE A 240 -14.76 16.21 -11.21
CA ILE A 240 -15.09 15.15 -10.25
C ILE A 240 -14.78 15.63 -8.82
N ILE A 241 -13.58 16.18 -8.59
CA ILE A 241 -13.16 16.68 -7.28
C ILE A 241 -14.10 17.76 -6.77
N ARG A 242 -14.43 18.74 -7.59
CA ARG A 242 -15.26 19.87 -7.18
C ARG A 242 -16.73 19.52 -7.02
N GLN A 243 -17.31 18.81 -7.99
CA GLN A 243 -18.75 18.57 -8.04
C GLN A 243 -19.19 17.35 -7.24
N LEU A 244 -18.46 16.23 -7.33
CA LEU A 244 -18.83 15.00 -6.63
C LEU A 244 -18.14 14.90 -5.28
N LEU A 245 -16.83 15.13 -5.21
CA LEU A 245 -16.06 15.04 -3.96
C LEU A 245 -16.11 16.32 -3.12
N ARG A 246 -16.82 17.36 -3.56
CA ARG A 246 -17.00 18.62 -2.82
C ARG A 246 -15.69 19.25 -2.35
N SER A 247 -14.65 19.18 -3.18
CA SER A 247 -13.29 19.65 -2.88
C SER A 247 -12.62 18.93 -1.69
N GLN A 248 -13.08 17.73 -1.33
CA GLN A 248 -12.45 16.89 -0.30
C GLN A 248 -11.40 15.96 -0.89
N ALA A 249 -10.71 16.41 -1.88
CA ALA A 249 -9.58 15.78 -2.54
C ALA A 249 -8.78 16.84 -3.28
N ARG A 250 -7.52 16.55 -3.56
CA ARG A 250 -6.66 17.32 -4.47
C ARG A 250 -6.19 16.44 -5.62
N GLU A 251 -5.91 17.02 -6.77
CA GLU A 251 -5.45 16.26 -7.94
C GLU A 251 -4.12 15.54 -7.65
N ALA A 252 -4.02 14.29 -8.13
CA ALA A 252 -2.82 13.47 -7.99
C ALA A 252 -2.13 13.30 -9.35
N HIS A 253 -0.79 13.43 -9.34
CA HIS A 253 0.06 13.26 -10.52
C HIS A 253 1.13 12.16 -10.33
N ALA A 254 1.28 11.67 -9.11
CA ALA A 254 2.22 10.60 -8.75
C ALA A 254 1.59 9.68 -7.71
N ILE A 255 2.22 8.53 -7.48
CA ILE A 255 1.78 7.62 -6.43
C ILE A 255 2.05 8.18 -5.03
N MET A 256 3.20 8.84 -4.84
CA MET A 256 3.55 9.51 -3.60
C MET A 256 2.80 10.83 -3.45
N PRO A 257 2.29 11.16 -2.26
CA PRO A 257 1.72 12.48 -2.01
C PRO A 257 2.84 13.56 -1.95
N PRO A 258 2.52 14.83 -2.24
CA PRO A 258 3.52 15.91 -2.27
C PRO A 258 4.31 16.10 -0.96
N GLU A 259 3.74 15.72 0.19
CA GLU A 259 4.37 15.77 1.49
C GLU A 259 5.45 14.71 1.68
N HIS A 260 5.43 13.66 0.85
CA HIS A 260 6.38 12.56 1.00
C HIS A 260 7.78 12.99 0.54
N TRP A 261 8.79 12.68 1.34
CA TRP A 261 10.19 13.07 1.07
C TRP A 261 10.71 12.63 -0.31
N ALA A 262 10.21 11.50 -0.83
CA ALA A 262 10.60 10.94 -2.14
C ALA A 262 9.73 11.48 -3.29
N PHE A 263 8.81 12.43 -3.05
CA PHE A 263 7.97 12.98 -4.11
C PHE A 263 8.80 13.64 -5.21
N ASN A 264 8.45 13.39 -6.48
CA ASN A 264 9.07 14.00 -7.64
C ASN A 264 8.15 15.04 -8.28
N HIS A 265 8.59 16.31 -8.26
CA HIS A 265 7.86 17.40 -8.90
C HIS A 265 7.93 17.39 -10.43
N ASN A 266 8.86 16.62 -11.03
CA ASN A 266 9.09 16.56 -12.48
C ASN A 266 8.35 15.39 -13.16
N VAL A 267 7.16 15.03 -12.68
CA VAL A 267 6.30 14.02 -13.30
C VAL A 267 5.50 14.63 -14.46
N SER A 268 5.07 13.79 -15.39
CA SER A 268 4.21 14.24 -16.49
C SER A 268 2.80 14.51 -16.00
N LEU A 269 2.23 15.62 -16.48
CA LEU A 269 0.90 16.10 -16.12
C LEU A 269 -0.08 15.83 -17.27
N TYR A 270 -1.27 15.37 -16.93
CA TYR A 270 -2.34 15.05 -17.88
C TYR A 270 -3.61 15.80 -17.51
N GLY A 271 -3.60 17.14 -17.71
CA GLY A 271 -4.78 17.98 -17.57
C GLY A 271 -5.83 17.61 -18.62
N HIS A 272 -7.12 17.84 -18.29
CA HIS A 272 -8.22 17.53 -19.21
C HIS A 272 -8.05 18.25 -20.55
N ASN A 273 -7.93 17.45 -21.63
CA ASN A 273 -7.75 17.93 -23.00
C ASN A 273 -8.35 16.91 -23.98
N PRO A 274 -9.66 17.01 -24.28
CA PRO A 274 -10.36 16.11 -25.17
C PRO A 274 -9.76 16.04 -26.58
N GLU A 275 -9.31 17.17 -27.13
CA GLU A 275 -8.72 17.24 -28.46
C GLU A 275 -7.42 16.41 -28.51
N ARG A 276 -6.57 16.55 -27.47
CA ARG A 276 -5.35 15.73 -27.38
C ARG A 276 -5.66 14.26 -27.18
N ALA A 277 -6.72 13.92 -26.43
CA ALA A 277 -7.18 12.53 -26.26
C ALA A 277 -7.58 11.92 -27.61
N MET A 278 -8.37 12.63 -28.41
CA MET A 278 -8.79 12.17 -29.74
C MET A 278 -7.61 12.01 -30.70
N GLN A 279 -6.66 12.96 -30.71
CA GLN A 279 -5.42 12.81 -31.50
C GLN A 279 -4.63 11.57 -31.12
N LEU A 280 -4.49 11.28 -29.82
CA LEU A 280 -3.78 10.10 -29.34
C LEU A 280 -4.49 8.80 -29.71
N LEU A 281 -5.83 8.79 -29.78
CA LEU A 281 -6.61 7.66 -30.28
C LEU A 281 -6.32 7.43 -31.78
N ASP A 282 -6.30 8.49 -32.59
CA ASP A 282 -5.92 8.39 -34.02
C ASP A 282 -4.50 7.85 -34.19
N GLU A 283 -3.53 8.42 -33.43
CA GLU A 283 -2.14 7.98 -33.42
C GLU A 283 -1.96 6.52 -32.93
N ALA A 284 -2.88 6.03 -32.11
CA ALA A 284 -2.89 4.66 -31.59
C ALA A 284 -3.57 3.66 -32.56
N GLY A 285 -4.14 4.13 -33.68
CA GLY A 285 -4.82 3.29 -34.66
C GLY A 285 -6.31 3.10 -34.41
N TYR A 286 -6.94 4.00 -33.65
CA TYR A 286 -8.38 4.03 -33.36
C TYR A 286 -9.01 5.35 -33.89
N PRO A 287 -9.02 5.55 -35.22
CA PRO A 287 -9.66 6.72 -35.80
C PRO A 287 -11.16 6.71 -35.55
N ASP A 288 -11.78 7.86 -35.71
CA ASP A 288 -13.23 7.99 -35.59
C ASP A 288 -13.90 7.20 -36.76
N PRO A 289 -14.80 6.26 -36.44
CA PRO A 289 -15.37 5.39 -37.48
C PRO A 289 -16.48 6.09 -38.30
N ASP A 290 -17.17 7.07 -37.73
CA ASP A 290 -18.36 7.70 -38.32
C ASP A 290 -18.41 9.23 -38.15
N GLY A 291 -17.30 9.86 -37.74
CA GLY A 291 -17.20 11.31 -37.48
C GLY A 291 -17.96 11.71 -36.22
N ASP A 292 -18.98 12.58 -36.36
CA ASP A 292 -19.81 13.01 -35.19
C ASP A 292 -20.91 11.98 -34.83
N GLY A 293 -20.83 10.74 -35.36
CA GLY A 293 -21.80 9.71 -35.14
C GLY A 293 -21.70 9.01 -33.77
N PRO A 294 -22.59 8.04 -33.49
CA PRO A 294 -22.64 7.37 -32.18
C PRO A 294 -21.68 6.18 -32.03
N GLU A 295 -20.98 5.77 -33.07
CA GLU A 295 -20.11 4.60 -33.00
C GLU A 295 -18.82 4.91 -32.19
N PRO A 296 -18.49 4.09 -31.19
CA PRO A 296 -17.29 4.34 -30.41
C PRO A 296 -16.03 3.94 -31.20
N ARG A 297 -14.96 4.70 -31.04
CA ARG A 297 -13.62 4.37 -31.54
C ARG A 297 -13.05 3.12 -30.85
N LEU A 298 -13.38 2.95 -29.56
CA LEU A 298 -12.87 1.89 -28.71
C LEU A 298 -13.86 1.58 -27.60
N GLU A 299 -13.99 0.30 -27.25
CA GLU A 299 -14.71 -0.14 -26.04
C GLU A 299 -13.72 -0.70 -25.02
N LEU A 300 -13.84 -0.28 -23.76
CA LEU A 300 -13.04 -0.74 -22.63
C LEU A 300 -13.95 -1.13 -21.46
N SER A 301 -13.61 -2.18 -20.75
CA SER A 301 -14.23 -2.52 -19.45
C SER A 301 -13.57 -1.77 -18.30
N ILE A 302 -14.37 -1.39 -17.28
CA ILE A 302 -13.85 -0.87 -16.02
C ILE A 302 -14.48 -1.59 -14.84
N LEU A 303 -13.63 -2.13 -13.96
CA LEU A 303 -14.05 -2.74 -12.71
C LEU A 303 -14.05 -1.71 -11.59
N THR A 304 -15.07 -1.74 -10.74
CA THR A 304 -15.17 -0.88 -9.54
C THR A 304 -15.87 -1.61 -8.40
N SER A 305 -15.79 -1.06 -7.19
CA SER A 305 -16.52 -1.59 -6.03
C SER A 305 -18.01 -1.24 -6.10
N THR A 306 -18.81 -1.93 -5.27
CA THR A 306 -20.26 -1.72 -5.18
C THR A 306 -20.68 -0.47 -4.39
N THR A 307 -19.74 0.33 -3.87
CA THR A 307 -20.07 1.58 -3.16
C THR A 307 -20.72 2.60 -4.09
N GLN A 308 -21.70 3.36 -3.58
CA GLN A 308 -22.39 4.37 -4.40
C GLN A 308 -21.42 5.41 -4.96
N LEU A 309 -20.44 5.85 -4.14
CA LEU A 309 -19.43 6.82 -4.57
C LEU A 309 -18.60 6.30 -5.75
N SER A 310 -18.12 5.04 -5.67
CA SER A 310 -17.35 4.43 -6.76
C SER A 310 -18.14 4.30 -8.05
N ARG A 311 -19.42 3.91 -7.96
CA ARG A 311 -20.33 3.87 -9.12
C ARG A 311 -20.53 5.26 -9.75
N ASN A 312 -20.76 6.28 -8.92
CA ASN A 312 -20.95 7.65 -9.41
C ASN A 312 -19.69 8.17 -10.12
N ILE A 313 -18.50 7.91 -9.54
CA ILE A 313 -17.21 8.27 -10.15
C ILE A 313 -17.07 7.58 -11.52
N ALA A 314 -17.30 6.27 -11.57
CA ALA A 314 -17.21 5.50 -12.82
C ALA A 314 -18.19 5.99 -13.89
N SER A 315 -19.41 6.35 -13.51
CA SER A 315 -20.42 6.90 -14.45
C SER A 315 -20.02 8.27 -15.01
N ILE A 316 -19.41 9.14 -14.19
CA ILE A 316 -18.91 10.43 -14.70
C ILE A 316 -17.74 10.19 -15.68
N MET A 317 -16.80 9.33 -15.34
CA MET A 317 -15.71 8.97 -16.25
C MET A 317 -16.23 8.34 -17.55
N GLN A 318 -17.29 7.52 -17.48
CA GLN A 318 -17.96 6.96 -18.67
C GLN A 318 -18.49 8.06 -19.59
N ASP A 319 -19.19 9.06 -19.04
CA ASP A 319 -19.70 10.18 -19.85
C ASP A 319 -18.58 11.04 -20.45
N GLN A 320 -17.52 11.31 -19.66
CA GLN A 320 -16.37 12.08 -20.13
C GLN A 320 -15.63 11.35 -21.28
N LEU A 321 -15.34 10.07 -21.11
CA LEU A 321 -14.62 9.29 -22.12
C LEU A 321 -15.45 9.00 -23.37
N ARG A 322 -16.79 8.91 -23.24
CA ARG A 322 -17.69 8.82 -24.39
C ARG A 322 -17.53 10.04 -25.32
N ARG A 323 -17.27 11.24 -24.78
CA ARG A 323 -17.09 12.48 -25.57
C ARG A 323 -15.83 12.46 -26.44
N VAL A 324 -14.86 11.61 -26.13
CA VAL A 324 -13.65 11.41 -26.93
C VAL A 324 -13.70 10.11 -27.76
N GLY A 325 -14.86 9.42 -27.79
CA GLY A 325 -15.08 8.21 -28.57
C GLY A 325 -14.73 6.91 -27.84
N ILE A 326 -14.47 6.92 -26.53
CA ILE A 326 -14.23 5.71 -25.73
C ILE A 326 -15.50 5.31 -24.99
N ARG A 327 -16.04 4.12 -25.29
CA ARG A 327 -17.17 3.53 -24.57
C ARG A 327 -16.67 2.70 -23.40
N LEU A 328 -16.98 3.12 -22.15
CA LEU A 328 -16.71 2.33 -20.95
C LEU A 328 -17.88 1.39 -20.64
N VAL A 329 -17.58 0.11 -20.42
CA VAL A 329 -18.51 -0.88 -19.86
C VAL A 329 -18.25 -1.02 -18.38
N LEU A 330 -19.20 -0.58 -17.55
CA LEU A 330 -19.05 -0.54 -16.10
C LEU A 330 -19.43 -1.89 -15.47
N GLU A 331 -18.53 -2.45 -14.67
CA GLU A 331 -18.76 -3.65 -13.87
C GLU A 331 -18.51 -3.33 -12.38
N SER A 332 -19.57 -3.33 -11.57
CA SER A 332 -19.46 -3.15 -10.11
C SER A 332 -19.48 -4.49 -9.40
N LEU A 333 -18.43 -4.78 -8.63
CA LEU A 333 -18.17 -6.09 -8.05
C LEU A 333 -17.95 -6.00 -6.53
N GLU A 334 -18.38 -7.03 -5.82
CA GLU A 334 -18.02 -7.24 -4.43
C GLU A 334 -16.52 -7.40 -4.27
N THR A 335 -15.98 -6.96 -3.13
CA THR A 335 -14.53 -6.82 -2.88
C THR A 335 -13.74 -8.08 -3.22
N GLN A 336 -14.18 -9.26 -2.80
CA GLN A 336 -13.46 -10.52 -3.06
C GLN A 336 -13.43 -10.86 -4.55
N THR A 337 -14.57 -10.71 -5.24
CA THR A 337 -14.69 -10.95 -6.69
C THR A 337 -13.84 -9.95 -7.47
N LEU A 338 -13.87 -8.67 -7.08
CA LEU A 338 -13.04 -7.62 -7.68
C LEU A 338 -11.56 -8.01 -7.61
N PHE A 339 -11.03 -8.32 -6.42
CA PHE A 339 -9.63 -8.68 -6.27
C PHE A 339 -9.26 -9.99 -6.97
N SER A 340 -10.17 -10.96 -7.06
CA SER A 340 -9.97 -12.18 -7.83
C SER A 340 -9.81 -11.89 -9.33
N ARG A 341 -10.69 -11.04 -9.91
CA ARG A 341 -10.61 -10.59 -11.31
C ARG A 341 -9.31 -9.81 -11.58
N LEU A 342 -8.91 -8.93 -10.67
CA LEU A 342 -7.64 -8.19 -10.77
C LEU A 342 -6.43 -9.12 -10.75
N ALA A 343 -6.42 -10.14 -9.89
CA ALA A 343 -5.33 -11.13 -9.85
C ALA A 343 -5.22 -11.94 -11.16
N GLN A 344 -6.34 -12.17 -11.84
CA GLN A 344 -6.42 -12.89 -13.11
C GLN A 344 -6.22 -11.98 -14.34
N ALA A 345 -6.02 -10.67 -14.15
CA ALA A 345 -5.96 -9.65 -15.21
C ALA A 345 -7.19 -9.63 -16.15
N GLN A 346 -8.39 -9.96 -15.62
CA GLN A 346 -9.65 -9.98 -16.35
C GLN A 346 -10.34 -8.61 -16.32
N TYR A 347 -9.73 -7.60 -16.91
CA TYR A 347 -10.20 -6.22 -17.00
C TYR A 347 -9.37 -5.45 -18.02
N ASP A 348 -9.86 -4.30 -18.49
CA ASP A 348 -9.05 -3.29 -19.18
C ASP A 348 -8.61 -2.20 -18.19
N LEU A 349 -9.56 -1.65 -17.44
CA LEU A 349 -9.36 -0.65 -16.40
C LEU A 349 -9.96 -1.12 -15.08
N TYR A 350 -9.44 -0.60 -13.98
CA TYR A 350 -10.10 -0.68 -12.67
C TYR A 350 -9.92 0.61 -11.87
N TYR A 351 -10.94 0.99 -11.11
CA TYR A 351 -10.87 2.11 -10.18
C TYR A 351 -10.76 1.62 -8.76
N LEU A 352 -9.74 2.09 -8.04
CA LEU A 352 -9.55 1.83 -6.60
C LEU A 352 -9.06 3.08 -5.87
N ILE A 353 -9.29 3.07 -4.56
CA ILE A 353 -8.60 3.95 -3.60
C ILE A 353 -7.59 3.11 -2.84
N GLY A 354 -6.32 3.45 -2.95
CA GLY A 354 -5.23 2.84 -2.18
C GLY A 354 -5.07 3.58 -0.86
N ILE A 355 -5.32 2.87 0.26
CA ILE A 355 -5.26 3.46 1.60
C ILE A 355 -3.91 3.14 2.22
N GLY A 356 -3.10 4.17 2.50
CA GLY A 356 -1.87 4.09 3.29
C GLY A 356 -0.67 3.38 2.67
N PHE A 357 -0.84 2.67 1.54
CA PHE A 357 0.27 1.90 0.94
C PHE A 357 1.35 2.79 0.30
N ASN A 358 1.01 4.01 -0.06
CA ASN A 358 1.91 5.01 -0.65
C ASN A 358 2.60 5.93 0.40
N GLN A 359 2.58 5.52 1.65
CA GLN A 359 3.28 6.19 2.75
C GLN A 359 4.70 5.64 2.99
N SER A 360 5.16 4.71 2.16
CA SER A 360 6.51 4.16 2.16
C SER A 360 6.99 3.98 0.73
N THR A 361 8.29 4.16 0.50
CA THR A 361 8.92 3.91 -0.81
C THR A 361 8.84 2.46 -1.26
N ASP A 362 8.54 1.52 -0.35
CA ASP A 362 8.27 0.11 -0.68
C ASP A 362 7.14 -0.05 -1.70
N VAL A 363 6.26 0.96 -1.81
CA VAL A 363 5.20 0.97 -2.82
C VAL A 363 5.74 0.84 -4.24
N PHE A 364 6.94 1.36 -4.54
CA PHE A 364 7.52 1.24 -5.87
C PHE A 364 7.79 -0.22 -6.23
N GLN A 365 8.40 -0.97 -5.30
CA GLN A 365 8.59 -2.41 -5.48
C GLN A 365 7.25 -3.15 -5.53
N PHE A 366 6.36 -2.85 -4.61
CA PHE A 366 5.07 -3.51 -4.48
C PHE A 366 4.16 -3.32 -5.70
N VAL A 367 4.17 -2.13 -6.32
CA VAL A 367 3.23 -1.75 -7.39
C VAL A 367 3.84 -1.87 -8.77
N TYR A 368 5.12 -1.49 -8.95
CA TYR A 368 5.71 -1.35 -10.28
C TYR A 368 6.78 -2.37 -10.62
N HIS A 369 7.41 -3.00 -9.63
CA HIS A 369 8.40 -4.03 -9.93
C HIS A 369 7.76 -5.16 -10.72
N SER A 370 8.38 -5.53 -11.84
CA SER A 370 7.88 -6.56 -12.73
C SER A 370 7.80 -7.90 -12.02
N ARG A 371 6.65 -8.54 -12.12
CA ARG A 371 6.41 -9.87 -11.56
C ARG A 371 5.81 -10.77 -12.62
N TYR A 372 6.46 -11.90 -12.83
CA TYR A 372 5.91 -12.93 -13.69
C TYR A 372 4.91 -13.78 -12.91
N GLN A 373 3.64 -13.69 -13.29
CA GLN A 373 2.56 -14.49 -12.71
C GLN A 373 2.04 -15.47 -13.77
N ASN A 374 2.60 -16.66 -13.77
CA ASN A 374 2.16 -17.75 -14.63
C ASN A 374 1.95 -19.00 -13.78
N PRO A 375 0.69 -19.47 -13.59
CA PRO A 375 0.40 -20.66 -12.78
C PRO A 375 1.13 -21.92 -13.26
N GLU A 376 1.27 -22.08 -14.57
CA GLU A 376 1.97 -23.21 -15.19
C GLU A 376 3.46 -23.17 -14.84
N PHE A 377 4.09 -21.98 -14.91
CA PHE A 377 5.47 -21.77 -14.51
C PHE A 377 5.68 -22.10 -13.03
N ASN A 378 4.84 -21.53 -12.15
CA ASN A 378 4.95 -21.72 -10.71
C ASN A 378 4.75 -23.19 -10.30
N ASP A 379 3.79 -23.89 -10.87
CA ASP A 379 3.56 -25.33 -10.65
C ASP A 379 4.76 -26.16 -11.11
N THR A 380 5.31 -25.84 -12.29
CA THR A 380 6.48 -26.54 -12.84
C THR A 380 7.73 -26.30 -11.98
N ILE A 381 7.95 -25.09 -11.49
CA ILE A 381 9.04 -24.75 -10.56
C ILE A 381 8.87 -25.47 -9.22
N ALA A 382 7.66 -25.55 -8.68
CA ALA A 382 7.39 -26.28 -7.45
C ALA A 382 7.74 -27.77 -7.60
N LYS A 383 7.37 -28.40 -8.71
CA LYS A 383 7.74 -29.77 -9.04
C LYS A 383 9.25 -29.93 -9.22
N LEU A 384 9.92 -28.98 -9.89
CA LEU A 384 11.36 -28.99 -10.07
C LEU A 384 12.13 -28.91 -8.73
N ARG A 385 11.61 -28.14 -7.76
CA ARG A 385 12.21 -28.07 -6.40
C ARG A 385 12.27 -29.43 -5.72
N SER A 386 11.23 -30.24 -5.86
CA SER A 386 11.12 -31.56 -5.23
C SER A 386 11.76 -32.70 -6.04
N ALA A 387 12.04 -32.49 -7.34
CA ALA A 387 12.65 -33.50 -8.19
C ALA A 387 14.11 -33.82 -7.76
N SER A 388 14.47 -35.10 -7.67
CA SER A 388 15.78 -35.57 -7.20
C SER A 388 16.61 -36.25 -8.26
N THR A 389 16.01 -36.80 -9.33
CA THR A 389 16.74 -37.45 -10.41
C THR A 389 16.77 -36.64 -11.68
N PRO A 390 17.83 -36.75 -12.52
CA PRO A 390 17.87 -36.06 -13.82
C PRO A 390 16.69 -36.39 -14.73
N SER A 391 16.23 -37.65 -14.72
CA SER A 391 15.08 -38.12 -15.51
C SER A 391 13.78 -37.44 -15.09
N ASP A 392 13.59 -37.20 -13.79
CA ASP A 392 12.41 -36.46 -13.28
C ASP A 392 12.45 -34.96 -13.63
N MET A 393 13.64 -34.40 -13.73
CA MET A 393 13.85 -32.98 -14.00
C MET A 393 13.67 -32.62 -15.48
N GLN A 394 14.01 -33.52 -16.39
CA GLN A 394 14.03 -33.26 -17.84
C GLN A 394 12.71 -32.73 -18.38
N PRO A 395 11.53 -33.33 -18.11
CA PRO A 395 10.26 -32.81 -18.62
C PRO A 395 9.95 -31.40 -18.11
N MET A 396 10.42 -31.06 -16.88
CA MET A 396 10.24 -29.74 -16.29
C MET A 396 11.14 -28.71 -16.95
N PHE A 397 12.39 -29.07 -17.30
CA PHE A 397 13.30 -28.20 -18.05
C PHE A 397 12.72 -27.81 -19.40
N GLU A 398 12.18 -28.80 -20.16
CA GLU A 398 11.54 -28.58 -21.45
C GLU A 398 10.33 -27.64 -21.30
N ARG A 399 9.50 -27.87 -20.27
CA ARG A 399 8.31 -27.05 -20.00
C ARG A 399 8.66 -25.62 -19.58
N ILE A 400 9.64 -25.44 -18.71
CA ILE A 400 10.13 -24.11 -18.30
C ILE A 400 10.71 -23.38 -19.51
N ALA A 401 11.56 -24.03 -20.31
CA ALA A 401 12.12 -23.43 -21.51
C ALA A 401 11.03 -22.99 -22.50
N ALA A 402 9.99 -23.81 -22.72
CA ALA A 402 8.85 -23.47 -23.57
C ALA A 402 8.05 -22.27 -23.04
N ILE A 403 7.85 -22.19 -21.71
CA ILE A 403 7.18 -21.05 -21.08
C ILE A 403 8.03 -19.78 -21.21
N LEU A 404 9.33 -19.85 -20.95
CA LEU A 404 10.24 -18.72 -21.09
C LEU A 404 10.38 -18.25 -22.55
N ALA A 405 10.32 -19.17 -23.52
CA ALA A 405 10.36 -18.84 -24.94
C ALA A 405 9.16 -18.01 -25.42
N ARG A 406 8.01 -18.08 -24.73
CA ARG A 406 6.84 -17.22 -25.02
C ARG A 406 7.09 -15.74 -24.71
N ARG A 407 8.14 -15.43 -23.92
CA ARG A 407 8.52 -14.07 -23.49
C ARG A 407 7.36 -13.26 -22.88
N GLU A 408 6.48 -13.93 -22.15
CA GLU A 408 5.35 -13.32 -21.43
C GLU A 408 5.78 -12.67 -20.10
N TYR A 409 7.06 -12.78 -19.76
CA TYR A 409 7.68 -12.15 -18.58
C TYR A 409 8.44 -10.89 -18.97
N CYS A 410 8.76 -10.07 -17.99
CA CYS A 410 9.62 -8.90 -18.18
C CYS A 410 11.08 -9.37 -18.33
N PRO A 411 11.70 -9.25 -19.50
CA PRO A 411 13.02 -9.78 -19.76
C PRO A 411 14.09 -8.83 -19.17
N SER A 412 14.54 -9.08 -17.95
CA SER A 412 15.81 -8.49 -17.49
C SER A 412 16.98 -9.15 -18.25
N LYS A 413 18.10 -8.43 -18.36
CA LYS A 413 19.31 -8.94 -19.00
C LYS A 413 19.76 -10.24 -18.34
N ASP A 414 19.79 -10.26 -17.00
CA ASP A 414 20.21 -11.42 -16.21
C ASP A 414 19.34 -12.66 -16.44
N VAL A 415 18.01 -12.48 -16.49
CA VAL A 415 17.09 -13.59 -16.76
C VAL A 415 17.28 -14.13 -18.17
N SER A 416 17.51 -13.25 -19.15
CA SER A 416 17.74 -13.66 -20.54
C SER A 416 19.04 -14.44 -20.69
N GLU A 417 20.14 -13.94 -20.12
CA GLU A 417 21.44 -14.62 -20.12
C GLU A 417 21.40 -15.97 -19.41
N MET A 418 20.72 -16.04 -18.23
CA MET A 418 20.53 -17.28 -17.52
C MET A 418 19.66 -18.29 -18.26
N ALA A 419 18.61 -17.84 -18.96
CA ALA A 419 17.77 -18.71 -19.76
C ALA A 419 18.54 -19.31 -20.95
N GLU A 420 19.38 -18.50 -21.63
CA GLU A 420 20.26 -18.96 -22.70
C GLU A 420 21.29 -19.95 -22.19
N ARG A 421 21.93 -19.67 -21.02
CA ARG A 421 22.84 -20.60 -20.37
C ARG A 421 22.14 -21.91 -20.00
N ALA A 422 20.96 -21.86 -19.40
CA ALA A 422 20.19 -23.06 -19.08
C ALA A 422 19.84 -23.88 -20.33
N ALA A 423 19.53 -23.21 -21.47
CA ALA A 423 19.24 -23.87 -22.72
C ALA A 423 20.45 -24.64 -23.28
N SER A 424 21.67 -24.14 -23.08
CA SER A 424 22.91 -24.75 -23.57
C SER A 424 23.37 -25.97 -22.77
N LEU A 425 22.89 -26.21 -21.55
CA LEU A 425 23.28 -27.31 -20.68
C LEU A 425 22.60 -28.64 -21.06
N ASP A 426 23.33 -29.73 -21.00
CA ASP A 426 22.77 -31.09 -21.16
C ASP A 426 21.80 -31.41 -20.01
N PRO A 427 20.54 -31.78 -20.31
CA PRO A 427 19.51 -31.98 -19.28
C PRO A 427 19.76 -33.22 -18.38
N LEU A 428 20.60 -34.15 -18.78
CA LEU A 428 20.90 -35.36 -17.99
C LEU A 428 22.25 -35.25 -17.27
N ARG A 429 23.28 -34.77 -17.98
CA ARG A 429 24.64 -34.69 -17.41
C ARG A 429 24.82 -33.48 -16.49
N GLU A 430 24.17 -32.37 -16.80
CA GLU A 430 24.30 -31.09 -16.10
C GLU A 430 22.97 -30.70 -15.39
N ALA A 431 22.12 -31.68 -15.08
CA ALA A 431 20.80 -31.51 -14.52
C ALA A 431 20.78 -30.64 -13.25
N ASN A 432 21.73 -30.83 -12.34
CA ASN A 432 21.78 -30.05 -11.08
C ASN A 432 22.16 -28.57 -11.30
N GLU A 433 23.03 -28.29 -12.28
CA GLU A 433 23.36 -26.90 -12.63
C GLU A 433 22.18 -26.22 -13.32
N LYS A 434 21.56 -26.90 -14.29
CA LYS A 434 20.37 -26.44 -14.99
C LYS A 434 19.21 -26.18 -14.02
N LYS A 435 19.01 -27.09 -13.04
CA LYS A 435 18.04 -26.90 -11.96
C LYS A 435 18.32 -25.62 -11.16
N ARG A 436 19.55 -25.37 -10.73
CA ARG A 436 19.95 -24.17 -10.00
C ARG A 436 19.65 -22.89 -10.78
N ILE A 437 19.96 -22.89 -12.08
CA ILE A 437 19.71 -21.74 -12.95
C ILE A 437 18.21 -21.47 -13.06
N TYR A 438 17.37 -22.47 -13.33
CA TYR A 438 15.92 -22.28 -13.42
C TYR A 438 15.28 -21.88 -12.08
N LEU A 439 15.77 -22.37 -10.95
CA LEU A 439 15.31 -21.92 -9.64
C LEU A 439 15.71 -20.48 -9.38
N ARG A 440 16.92 -20.06 -9.83
CA ARG A 440 17.34 -18.66 -9.72
C ARG A 440 16.53 -17.73 -10.63
N ILE A 441 16.23 -18.17 -11.86
CA ILE A 441 15.30 -17.46 -12.76
C ILE A 441 13.93 -17.30 -12.09
N ALA A 442 13.42 -18.35 -11.46
CA ALA A 442 12.15 -18.30 -10.76
C ALA A 442 12.16 -17.28 -9.60
N GLU A 443 13.20 -17.27 -8.79
CA GLU A 443 13.38 -16.26 -7.73
C GLU A 443 13.36 -14.84 -8.30
N LEU A 444 14.12 -14.58 -9.36
CA LEU A 444 14.17 -13.27 -10.01
C LEU A 444 12.82 -12.83 -10.61
N LEU A 445 12.05 -13.77 -11.13
CA LEU A 445 10.76 -13.50 -11.77
C LEU A 445 9.59 -13.45 -10.79
N THR A 446 9.63 -14.19 -9.68
CA THR A 446 8.45 -14.37 -8.82
C THR A 446 8.58 -13.77 -7.43
N ASP A 447 9.78 -13.64 -6.88
CA ASP A 447 10.00 -13.32 -5.47
C ASP A 447 9.95 -11.83 -5.13
N ARG A 448 10.13 -10.94 -6.09
CA ARG A 448 10.32 -9.50 -5.82
C ARG A 448 9.07 -8.64 -6.00
N GLY A 449 8.08 -9.10 -6.74
CA GLY A 449 6.91 -8.29 -7.04
C GLY A 449 5.78 -8.48 -6.03
N GLY A 450 5.32 -7.39 -5.43
CA GLY A 450 4.09 -7.37 -4.63
C GLY A 450 2.84 -7.56 -5.49
N GLN A 451 2.03 -6.52 -5.62
CA GLN A 451 0.74 -6.57 -6.34
C GLN A 451 0.79 -5.78 -7.66
N ASN A 452 1.79 -6.01 -8.51
CA ASN A 452 1.78 -5.42 -9.87
C ASN A 452 0.59 -5.98 -10.68
N ARG A 453 -0.61 -5.53 -10.32
CA ARG A 453 -1.87 -5.94 -10.96
C ARG A 453 -1.94 -5.49 -12.40
N MET A 454 -1.33 -4.35 -12.73
CA MET A 454 -1.32 -3.77 -14.07
C MET A 454 -0.51 -4.58 -15.09
N ARG A 455 0.25 -5.58 -14.64
CA ARG A 455 1.20 -6.33 -15.50
C ARG A 455 2.24 -5.43 -16.15
N TYR A 456 2.55 -4.32 -15.50
CA TYR A 456 3.56 -3.38 -15.94
C TYR A 456 4.93 -4.02 -15.99
N CYS A 457 5.67 -3.74 -17.06
CA CYS A 457 6.99 -4.29 -17.30
C CYS A 457 7.89 -3.22 -17.90
N ASN A 458 8.86 -2.78 -17.11
CA ASN A 458 9.93 -1.91 -17.57
C ASN A 458 11.23 -2.24 -16.82
N PRO A 459 12.22 -2.90 -17.47
CA PRO A 459 13.47 -3.31 -16.81
C PRO A 459 14.26 -2.16 -16.19
N ARG A 460 14.18 -0.95 -16.76
CA ARG A 460 14.86 0.23 -16.17
C ARG A 460 14.22 0.64 -14.85
N VAL A 461 12.89 0.56 -14.79
CA VAL A 461 12.15 0.85 -13.54
C VAL A 461 12.52 -0.18 -12.47
N ASP A 462 12.59 -1.47 -12.84
CA ASP A 462 13.03 -2.53 -11.93
C ASP A 462 14.46 -2.29 -11.41
N ASP A 463 15.39 -1.93 -12.30
CA ASP A 463 16.78 -1.62 -11.94
C ASP A 463 16.87 -0.43 -10.99
N TRP A 464 16.14 0.66 -11.25
CA TRP A 464 16.14 1.83 -10.37
C TRP A 464 15.52 1.53 -9.01
N ILE A 465 14.47 0.74 -8.93
CA ILE A 465 13.87 0.30 -7.66
C ILE A 465 14.93 -0.48 -6.84
N ILE A 466 15.60 -1.45 -7.45
CA ILE A 466 16.64 -2.26 -6.80
C ILE A 466 17.82 -1.38 -6.34
N GLN A 467 18.30 -0.47 -7.21
CA GLN A 467 19.38 0.44 -6.87
C GLN A 467 18.99 1.40 -5.74
N ALA A 468 17.75 1.90 -5.73
CA ALA A 468 17.26 2.77 -4.67
C ALA A 468 17.18 2.05 -3.31
N GLU A 469 16.77 0.78 -3.30
CA GLU A 469 16.80 -0.05 -2.08
C GLU A 469 18.23 -0.21 -1.54
N GLN A 470 19.20 -0.37 -2.43
CA GLN A 470 20.61 -0.58 -2.10
C GLN A 470 21.39 0.71 -1.80
N ALA A 471 20.86 1.87 -2.18
CA ALA A 471 21.54 3.14 -1.98
C ALA A 471 21.68 3.46 -0.47
N ALA A 472 22.86 3.94 -0.08
CA ALA A 472 23.19 4.19 1.31
C ALA A 472 22.63 5.51 1.83
N ASP A 473 22.40 6.49 0.95
CA ASP A 473 21.99 7.84 1.32
C ASP A 473 20.65 8.24 0.70
N ARG A 474 19.97 9.17 1.37
CA ARG A 474 18.64 9.67 1.01
C ARG A 474 18.63 10.39 -0.35
N ALA A 475 19.69 11.10 -0.70
CA ALA A 475 19.73 11.87 -1.94
C ALA A 475 19.74 10.93 -3.15
N SER A 476 20.59 9.91 -3.12
CA SER A 476 20.64 8.85 -4.14
C SER A 476 19.31 8.09 -4.24
N LYS A 477 18.70 7.73 -3.09
CA LYS A 477 17.37 7.11 -3.08
C LYS A 477 16.33 8.01 -3.76
N LYS A 478 16.32 9.30 -3.42
CA LYS A 478 15.38 10.28 -3.97
C LYS A 478 15.52 10.44 -5.49
N GLU A 479 16.74 10.49 -6.00
CA GLU A 479 17.02 10.57 -7.43
C GLU A 479 16.48 9.31 -8.17
N LEU A 480 16.81 8.13 -7.67
CA LEU A 480 16.39 6.86 -8.28
C LEU A 480 14.87 6.68 -8.26
N TYR A 481 14.22 6.94 -7.12
CA TYR A 481 12.75 6.95 -7.05
C TYR A 481 12.14 8.07 -7.89
N GLY A 482 12.84 9.18 -8.08
CA GLY A 482 12.46 10.25 -9.00
C GLY A 482 12.41 9.77 -10.46
N ASN A 483 13.41 8.98 -10.89
CA ASN A 483 13.45 8.36 -12.22
C ASN A 483 12.31 7.36 -12.41
N VAL A 484 12.01 6.54 -11.38
CA VAL A 484 10.84 5.64 -11.38
C VAL A 484 9.56 6.42 -11.60
N GLN A 485 9.29 7.46 -10.77
CA GLN A 485 8.06 8.25 -10.85
C GLN A 485 7.92 8.96 -12.20
N LYS A 486 9.01 9.52 -12.74
CA LYS A 486 8.99 10.17 -14.05
C LYS A 486 8.60 9.18 -15.14
N THR A 487 9.25 8.03 -15.19
CA THR A 487 9.00 7.01 -16.22
C THR A 487 7.59 6.44 -16.10
N VAL A 488 7.15 6.11 -14.88
CA VAL A 488 5.80 5.60 -14.64
C VAL A 488 4.73 6.64 -14.98
N SER A 489 4.99 7.95 -14.73
CA SER A 489 4.07 8.99 -15.14
C SER A 489 4.01 9.18 -16.66
N ASP A 490 5.10 8.92 -17.40
CA ASP A 490 5.11 8.96 -18.86
C ASP A 490 4.38 7.76 -19.48
N GLU A 491 4.55 6.59 -18.89
CA GLU A 491 4.04 5.32 -19.42
C GLU A 491 2.63 4.96 -18.89
N LEU A 492 2.17 5.57 -17.81
CA LEU A 492 0.84 5.46 -17.22
C LEU A 492 0.32 4.02 -17.03
N PRO A 493 1.03 3.11 -16.34
CA PRO A 493 0.40 1.87 -15.90
C PRO A 493 -0.73 2.13 -14.90
N GLN A 494 -0.63 3.26 -14.18
CA GLN A 494 -1.70 3.84 -13.36
C GLN A 494 -1.95 5.28 -13.80
N ILE A 495 -3.21 5.63 -13.96
CA ILE A 495 -3.65 7.01 -14.15
C ILE A 495 -4.06 7.53 -12.78
N TYR A 496 -3.24 8.41 -12.21
CA TYR A 496 -3.51 9.02 -10.91
C TYR A 496 -4.66 10.01 -11.04
N LEU A 497 -5.56 9.99 -10.08
CA LEU A 497 -6.76 10.83 -10.13
C LEU A 497 -6.71 11.91 -9.05
N TRP A 498 -6.69 11.51 -7.77
CA TRP A 498 -6.67 12.44 -6.64
C TRP A 498 -6.13 11.80 -5.37
N TYR A 499 -5.69 12.66 -4.45
CA TYR A 499 -5.45 12.30 -3.05
C TYR A 499 -6.71 12.71 -2.26
N PRO A 500 -7.51 11.74 -1.73
CA PRO A 500 -8.61 12.05 -0.82
C PRO A 500 -8.09 12.74 0.44
N ALA A 501 -8.79 13.77 0.88
CA ALA A 501 -8.50 14.43 2.14
C ALA A 501 -8.78 13.49 3.34
N ASN A 502 -8.03 13.67 4.42
CA ASN A 502 -8.43 13.17 5.73
C ASN A 502 -9.53 14.09 6.28
N VAL A 503 -10.64 13.51 6.70
CA VAL A 503 -11.79 14.27 7.17
C VAL A 503 -12.14 13.85 8.59
N LEU A 504 -12.19 14.82 9.49
CA LEU A 504 -12.68 14.67 10.85
C LEU A 504 -13.90 15.54 11.06
N VAL A 505 -14.98 14.93 11.51
CA VAL A 505 -16.18 15.62 11.95
C VAL A 505 -16.28 15.50 13.46
N ALA A 506 -16.37 16.60 14.18
CA ALA A 506 -16.44 16.60 15.63
C ALA A 506 -17.46 17.58 16.17
N ARG A 507 -17.92 17.36 17.40
CA ARG A 507 -18.65 18.36 18.17
C ARG A 507 -17.70 19.49 18.56
N LYS A 508 -18.22 20.74 18.64
CA LYS A 508 -17.38 21.91 18.94
C LYS A 508 -16.68 21.86 20.30
N ARG A 509 -17.21 21.07 21.23
CA ARG A 509 -16.55 20.88 22.54
C ARG A 509 -15.20 20.17 22.46
N VAL A 510 -14.91 19.50 21.34
CA VAL A 510 -13.62 18.83 21.11
C VAL A 510 -12.66 19.85 20.54
N GLY A 511 -11.64 20.21 21.31
CA GLY A 511 -10.62 21.18 20.92
C GLY A 511 -9.27 20.53 20.60
N ASN A 512 -8.33 21.37 20.13
CA ASN A 512 -6.95 21.01 19.79
C ASN A 512 -6.82 19.83 18.80
N ILE A 513 -7.65 19.83 17.75
CA ILE A 513 -7.67 18.80 16.72
C ILE A 513 -6.59 19.11 15.69
N GLN A 514 -5.59 18.23 15.59
CA GLN A 514 -4.53 18.28 14.57
C GLN A 514 -4.44 16.93 13.89
N ILE A 515 -4.92 16.83 12.64
CA ILE A 515 -4.88 15.59 11.86
C ILE A 515 -3.70 15.62 10.89
N GLU A 516 -3.03 14.48 10.77
CA GLU A 516 -1.87 14.30 9.90
C GLU A 516 -2.26 13.66 8.57
N ALA A 517 -1.47 13.90 7.54
CA ALA A 517 -1.65 13.27 6.22
C ALA A 517 -1.56 11.73 6.28
N SER A 518 -0.81 11.19 7.23
CA SER A 518 -0.69 9.75 7.49
C SER A 518 -2.02 9.06 7.86
N GLY A 519 -2.99 9.82 8.35
CA GLY A 519 -4.24 9.28 8.90
C GLY A 519 -4.07 8.66 10.28
N SER A 520 -2.98 8.99 11.00
CA SER A 520 -2.71 8.52 12.36
C SER A 520 -3.82 8.92 13.34
N TRP A 521 -4.12 8.04 14.30
CA TRP A 521 -5.04 8.31 15.41
C TRP A 521 -4.33 8.91 16.64
N PHE A 522 -3.02 9.13 16.55
CA PHE A 522 -2.23 9.60 17.69
C PHE A 522 -2.60 11.02 18.13
N PHE A 523 -3.24 11.83 17.26
CA PHE A 523 -3.77 13.14 17.60
C PHE A 523 -4.75 13.12 18.79
N ILE A 524 -5.39 11.98 19.06
CA ILE A 524 -6.32 11.83 20.21
C ILE A 524 -5.64 12.16 21.55
N THR A 525 -4.33 11.91 21.66
CA THR A 525 -3.55 12.21 22.89
C THR A 525 -3.52 13.68 23.23
N LYS A 526 -3.66 14.56 22.23
CA LYS A 526 -3.57 16.02 22.34
C LYS A 526 -4.92 16.72 22.40
N LEU A 527 -6.04 16.01 22.17
CA LEU A 527 -7.38 16.59 22.21
C LEU A 527 -7.67 17.24 23.57
N THR A 528 -8.55 18.23 23.55
CA THR A 528 -9.13 18.85 24.76
C THR A 528 -10.64 18.75 24.67
N LEU A 529 -11.31 18.75 25.83
CA LEU A 529 -12.76 18.87 25.94
C LEU A 529 -13.09 20.15 26.68
N GLU A 530 -13.89 21.01 26.05
CA GLU A 530 -14.50 22.14 26.74
C GLU A 530 -15.68 21.62 27.57
N GLU A 531 -15.73 21.99 28.84
CA GLU A 531 -16.89 21.75 29.71
C GLU A 531 -18.08 22.59 29.18
N ASN A 532 -19.24 21.98 29.06
CA ASN A 532 -20.48 22.61 28.58
C ASN A 532 -20.98 23.66 29.57
#